data_1094b5e0095cad30ef81b9e479fb27af
#
_entry.id   1094b5e0095cad30ef81b9e479fb27af
#
_cell.length_a   1.000
_cell.length_b   1.000
_cell.length_c   1.000
_cell.angle_alpha   90.00
_cell.angle_beta   90.00
_cell.angle_gamma   90.00
#
_symmetry.space_group_name_H-M   'P 1'
#
loop_
_entity.id
_entity.type
_entity.pdbx_description
1 polymer ?
#
loop_
_entity_poly.entity_id
_entity_poly.type
_entity_poly.pdbx_seq_one_letter_code
_entity_poly.pdbx_strand_id
1 'polypeptide(L)'
;QSWTALKGLLRDVAAERPCGTLVLDTADWAERLLCTELCAKNKWDSMEALGYGKCWQSALEEFGRMLDLLTDVRDAGMNVVVTAHAMVSKFERPDEAASYDRWTMKMYKKDAALLKEWADALLFVNYKTVVEMVGEGFMAKGKARGAKRTVFCTHQATWDAKNRWGLPDEVPLGYEAIAPHVPCLGPDPRVPEPQARPMPPQQPAPQAQGDAPGTIAAKEGLPAFWAPACELMERDGVSLAEVLNFAVLQGHFTPDTPPEAYPPDYIAGLIVPQWETVKAKVAEYRSGEDVPF
;
A
#
# COMPACT_ATOMS: atom_id res chain seq x y z
N GLN A 1 -23.17 -7.92 6.94
CA GLN A 1 -21.85 -8.38 7.41
C GLN A 1 -21.97 -8.80 8.87
N SER A 2 -21.53 -10.00 9.22
CA SER A 2 -21.51 -10.53 10.59
C SER A 2 -20.23 -11.33 10.81
N TRP A 3 -19.90 -11.59 12.07
CA TRP A 3 -18.78 -12.45 12.44
C TRP A 3 -18.94 -13.88 11.90
N THR A 4 -20.13 -14.44 12.00
CA THR A 4 -20.45 -15.75 11.43
C THR A 4 -20.26 -15.79 9.92
N ALA A 5 -20.66 -14.75 9.19
CA ALA A 5 -20.44 -14.67 7.75
C ALA A 5 -18.94 -14.56 7.40
N LEU A 6 -18.16 -13.79 8.16
CA LEU A 6 -16.70 -13.71 7.99
C LEU A 6 -16.06 -15.09 8.12
N LYS A 7 -16.40 -15.84 9.19
CA LYS A 7 -15.88 -17.20 9.40
C LYS A 7 -16.31 -18.17 8.27
N GLY A 8 -17.50 -18.01 7.73
CA GLY A 8 -17.97 -18.76 6.56
C GLY A 8 -17.08 -18.51 5.34
N LEU A 9 -16.88 -17.23 4.99
CA LEU A 9 -16.02 -16.83 3.88
C LEU A 9 -14.58 -17.35 4.03
N LEU A 10 -14.00 -17.32 5.23
CA LEU A 10 -12.65 -17.86 5.46
C LEU A 10 -12.56 -19.37 5.16
N ARG A 11 -13.59 -20.14 5.54
CA ARG A 11 -13.67 -21.59 5.22
C ARG A 11 -13.80 -21.82 3.72
N ASP A 12 -14.67 -21.05 3.05
CA ASP A 12 -14.87 -21.16 1.62
C ASP A 12 -13.56 -20.83 0.88
N VAL A 13 -12.87 -19.74 1.27
CA VAL A 13 -11.57 -19.36 0.71
C VAL A 13 -10.51 -20.46 0.93
N ALA A 14 -10.44 -21.07 2.13
CA ALA A 14 -9.51 -22.16 2.39
C ALA A 14 -9.80 -23.40 1.52
N ALA A 15 -11.09 -23.69 1.29
CA ALA A 15 -11.52 -24.85 0.49
C ALA A 15 -11.30 -24.61 -1.03
N GLU A 16 -11.65 -23.43 -1.52
CA GLU A 16 -11.67 -23.12 -2.95
C GLU A 16 -10.33 -22.58 -3.48
N ARG A 17 -9.53 -21.95 -2.61
CA ARG A 17 -8.25 -21.30 -2.97
C ARG A 17 -8.39 -20.37 -4.19
N PRO A 18 -9.23 -19.35 -4.13
CA PRO A 18 -9.54 -18.53 -5.31
C PRO A 18 -8.42 -17.55 -5.68
N CYS A 19 -7.40 -17.38 -4.83
CA CYS A 19 -6.31 -16.42 -5.01
C CYS A 19 -5.03 -16.89 -4.34
N GLY A 20 -3.90 -16.25 -4.64
CA GLY A 20 -2.61 -16.52 -4.01
C GLY A 20 -2.43 -15.81 -2.66
N THR A 21 -3.19 -14.76 -2.39
CA THR A 21 -3.09 -13.95 -1.17
C THR A 21 -4.45 -13.49 -0.71
N LEU A 22 -4.77 -13.79 0.54
CA LEU A 22 -5.94 -13.26 1.24
C LEU A 22 -5.53 -12.02 2.04
N VAL A 23 -6.30 -10.94 1.93
CA VAL A 23 -6.15 -9.74 2.75
C VAL A 23 -7.36 -9.56 3.65
N LEU A 24 -7.15 -9.54 4.96
CA LEU A 24 -8.16 -9.17 5.96
C LEU A 24 -7.96 -7.70 6.35
N ASP A 25 -8.85 -6.84 5.89
CA ASP A 25 -8.82 -5.40 6.16
C ASP A 25 -10.09 -4.95 6.88
N THR A 26 -10.02 -4.75 8.20
CA THR A 26 -8.93 -4.79 9.17
C THR A 26 -9.28 -5.69 10.38
N ALA A 27 -8.28 -6.10 11.15
CA ALA A 27 -8.48 -6.94 12.35
C ALA A 27 -9.35 -6.26 13.42
N ASP A 28 -9.17 -4.96 13.64
CA ASP A 28 -9.96 -4.18 14.59
C ASP A 28 -11.44 -4.06 14.19
N TRP A 29 -11.75 -4.02 12.90
CA TRP A 29 -13.13 -4.11 12.43
C TRP A 29 -13.69 -5.53 12.51
N ALA A 30 -12.87 -6.56 12.32
CA ALA A 30 -13.26 -7.94 12.55
C ALA A 30 -13.58 -8.18 14.04
N GLU A 31 -12.74 -7.68 14.95
CA GLU A 31 -13.01 -7.69 16.41
C GLU A 31 -14.34 -7.00 16.75
N ARG A 32 -14.63 -5.87 16.11
CA ARG A 32 -15.92 -5.17 16.30
C ARG A 32 -17.11 -6.02 15.88
N LEU A 33 -17.03 -6.74 14.76
CA LEU A 33 -18.07 -7.69 14.33
C LEU A 33 -18.25 -8.81 15.37
N LEU A 34 -17.15 -9.34 15.88
CA LEU A 34 -17.13 -10.36 16.94
C LEU A 34 -17.85 -9.87 18.19
N CYS A 35 -17.45 -8.72 18.73
CA CYS A 35 -18.05 -8.13 19.93
C CYS A 35 -19.55 -7.91 19.74
N THR A 36 -19.97 -7.36 18.59
CA THR A 36 -21.38 -7.15 18.28
C THR A 36 -22.17 -8.45 18.27
N GLU A 37 -21.66 -9.50 17.64
CA GLU A 37 -22.33 -10.80 17.56
C GLU A 37 -22.39 -11.50 18.92
N LEU A 38 -21.32 -11.43 19.74
CA LEU A 38 -21.31 -11.97 21.09
C LEU A 38 -22.32 -11.29 21.99
N CYS A 39 -22.39 -9.95 21.97
CA CYS A 39 -23.38 -9.20 22.73
C CYS A 39 -24.80 -9.59 22.32
N ALA A 40 -25.10 -9.66 21.04
CA ALA A 40 -26.42 -10.04 20.54
C ALA A 40 -26.78 -11.48 20.93
N LYS A 41 -25.88 -12.43 20.75
CA LYS A 41 -26.09 -13.86 21.04
C LYS A 41 -26.33 -14.14 22.52
N ASN A 42 -25.57 -13.46 23.40
CA ASN A 42 -25.61 -13.69 24.82
C ASN A 42 -26.53 -12.69 25.55
N LYS A 43 -27.18 -11.76 24.85
CA LYS A 43 -28.02 -10.68 25.41
C LYS A 43 -27.23 -9.80 26.40
N TRP A 44 -25.99 -9.50 26.05
CA TRP A 44 -25.16 -8.55 26.82
C TRP A 44 -25.38 -7.14 26.31
N ASP A 45 -25.52 -6.18 27.24
CA ASP A 45 -25.64 -4.77 26.88
C ASP A 45 -24.31 -4.18 26.37
N SER A 46 -23.19 -4.78 26.80
CA SER A 46 -21.84 -4.41 26.38
C SER A 46 -20.84 -5.52 26.69
N MET A 47 -19.60 -5.37 26.20
CA MET A 47 -18.49 -6.27 26.54
C MET A 47 -18.05 -6.20 28.01
N GLU A 48 -18.60 -5.31 28.81
CA GLU A 48 -18.37 -5.20 30.26
C GLU A 48 -19.52 -5.79 31.09
N ALA A 49 -20.55 -6.35 30.47
CA ALA A 49 -21.80 -6.78 31.11
C ALA A 49 -21.57 -7.82 32.25
N LEU A 50 -20.61 -8.74 32.12
CA LEU A 50 -20.34 -9.76 33.13
C LEU A 50 -19.27 -9.35 34.16
N GLY A 51 -18.67 -8.19 34.01
CA GLY A 51 -17.58 -7.71 34.86
C GLY A 51 -16.28 -8.58 34.75
N TYR A 52 -15.23 -8.11 35.37
CA TYR A 52 -13.93 -8.79 35.41
C TYR A 52 -13.40 -9.31 34.08
N GLY A 53 -13.81 -8.69 32.97
CA GLY A 53 -13.34 -9.03 31.62
C GLY A 53 -13.82 -10.40 31.09
N LYS A 54 -14.86 -11.02 31.67
CA LYS A 54 -15.35 -12.35 31.24
C LYS A 54 -15.87 -12.35 29.80
N CYS A 55 -16.55 -11.28 29.37
CA CYS A 55 -17.01 -11.16 27.99
C CYS A 55 -15.81 -11.09 27.02
N TRP A 56 -14.77 -10.37 27.41
CA TRP A 56 -13.52 -10.27 26.64
C TRP A 56 -12.75 -11.61 26.58
N GLN A 57 -12.89 -12.46 27.60
CA GLN A 57 -12.32 -13.80 27.53
C GLN A 57 -13.03 -14.65 26.46
N SER A 58 -14.34 -14.53 26.35
CA SER A 58 -15.10 -15.19 25.28
C SER A 58 -14.75 -14.65 23.90
N ALA A 59 -14.49 -13.32 23.79
CA ALA A 59 -14.03 -12.72 22.56
C ALA A 59 -12.64 -13.24 22.16
N LEU A 60 -11.71 -13.32 23.10
CA LEU A 60 -10.37 -13.85 22.87
C LEU A 60 -10.39 -15.28 22.30
N GLU A 61 -11.25 -16.17 22.86
CA GLU A 61 -11.41 -17.54 22.37
C GLU A 61 -11.95 -17.57 20.93
N GLU A 62 -12.96 -16.75 20.63
CA GLU A 62 -13.54 -16.66 19.28
C GLU A 62 -12.59 -15.99 18.28
N PHE A 63 -11.81 -14.99 18.72
CA PHE A 63 -10.78 -14.37 17.90
C PHE A 63 -9.67 -15.39 17.56
N GLY A 64 -9.27 -16.21 18.54
CA GLY A 64 -8.35 -17.33 18.30
C GLY A 64 -8.86 -18.30 17.24
N ARG A 65 -10.15 -18.65 17.26
CA ARG A 65 -10.76 -19.51 16.21
C ARG A 65 -10.73 -18.86 14.82
N MET A 66 -10.77 -17.53 14.73
CA MET A 66 -10.56 -16.85 13.44
C MET A 66 -9.11 -17.00 12.97
N LEU A 67 -8.14 -16.88 13.87
CA LEU A 67 -6.72 -17.10 13.52
C LEU A 67 -6.47 -18.56 13.10
N ASP A 68 -7.18 -19.54 13.69
CA ASP A 68 -7.15 -20.92 13.22
C ASP A 68 -7.65 -21.04 11.78
N LEU A 69 -8.77 -20.38 11.44
CA LEU A 69 -9.27 -20.34 10.06
C LEU A 69 -8.31 -19.63 9.09
N LEU A 70 -7.63 -18.57 9.52
CA LEU A 70 -6.58 -17.94 8.72
C LEU A 70 -5.36 -18.86 8.56
N THR A 71 -5.08 -19.69 9.57
CA THR A 71 -4.06 -20.75 9.47
C THR A 71 -4.45 -21.80 8.44
N ASP A 72 -5.72 -22.23 8.41
CA ASP A 72 -6.24 -23.14 7.38
C ASP A 72 -6.08 -22.55 5.97
N VAL A 73 -6.32 -21.26 5.80
CA VAL A 73 -6.09 -20.53 4.53
C VAL A 73 -4.61 -20.58 4.13
N ARG A 74 -3.69 -20.34 5.09
CA ARG A 74 -2.25 -20.43 4.88
C ARG A 74 -1.84 -21.87 4.51
N ASP A 75 -2.33 -22.85 5.24
CA ASP A 75 -1.98 -24.25 5.04
C ASP A 75 -2.57 -24.82 3.73
N ALA A 76 -3.66 -24.20 3.24
CA ALA A 76 -4.14 -24.41 1.89
C ALA A 76 -3.21 -23.84 0.80
N GLY A 77 -2.13 -23.15 1.17
CA GLY A 77 -1.10 -22.64 0.28
C GLY A 77 -1.33 -21.21 -0.19
N MET A 78 -2.02 -20.38 0.56
CA MET A 78 -2.21 -18.95 0.30
C MET A 78 -1.41 -18.10 1.28
N ASN A 79 -0.95 -16.94 0.85
CA ASN A 79 -0.45 -15.93 1.77
C ASN A 79 -1.62 -15.25 2.50
N VAL A 80 -1.42 -14.90 3.77
CA VAL A 80 -2.39 -14.16 4.56
C VAL A 80 -1.79 -12.84 5.00
N VAL A 81 -2.46 -11.75 4.66
CA VAL A 81 -2.13 -10.39 5.09
C VAL A 81 -3.27 -9.87 5.96
N VAL A 82 -2.93 -9.40 7.16
CA VAL A 82 -3.91 -8.79 8.06
C VAL A 82 -3.48 -7.35 8.32
N THR A 83 -4.35 -6.39 8.03
CA THR A 83 -4.14 -4.99 8.39
C THR A 83 -4.80 -4.69 9.73
N ALA A 84 -4.30 -3.69 10.45
CA ALA A 84 -4.90 -3.19 11.68
C ALA A 84 -4.62 -1.70 11.82
N HIS A 85 -5.59 -0.93 12.29
CA HIS A 85 -5.35 0.47 12.63
C HIS A 85 -4.46 0.57 13.87
N ALA A 86 -3.63 1.61 13.90
CA ALA A 86 -2.80 1.93 15.05
C ALA A 86 -3.34 3.17 15.79
N MET A 87 -3.10 3.20 17.09
CA MET A 87 -3.40 4.34 17.96
C MET A 87 -2.24 4.61 18.89
N VAL A 88 -2.11 5.83 19.34
CA VAL A 88 -1.16 6.18 20.40
C VAL A 88 -1.80 5.89 21.75
N SER A 89 -1.08 5.18 22.60
CA SER A 89 -1.49 4.92 23.99
C SER A 89 -0.31 5.14 24.94
N LYS A 90 -0.61 5.52 26.19
CA LYS A 90 0.39 5.56 27.24
C LYS A 90 0.85 4.16 27.60
N PHE A 91 2.16 4.01 27.70
CA PHE A 91 2.80 2.75 28.06
C PHE A 91 3.65 2.96 29.31
N GLU A 92 3.45 2.08 30.28
CA GLU A 92 4.18 2.08 31.55
C GLU A 92 4.89 0.74 31.70
N ARG A 93 6.16 0.79 32.06
CA ARG A 93 6.92 -0.40 32.39
C ARG A 93 7.28 -0.37 33.88
N PRO A 94 7.28 -1.53 34.56
CA PRO A 94 7.62 -1.59 35.98
C PRO A 94 9.05 -1.15 36.30
N ASP A 95 9.93 -1.21 35.31
CA ASP A 95 11.36 -0.90 35.39
C ASP A 95 11.70 0.53 34.91
N GLU A 96 10.73 1.31 34.48
CA GLU A 96 10.92 2.68 33.97
C GLU A 96 10.25 3.71 34.88
N ALA A 97 10.95 4.83 35.12
CA ALA A 97 10.48 5.87 36.03
C ALA A 97 9.36 6.75 35.45
N ALA A 98 9.10 6.69 34.15
CA ALA A 98 8.11 7.51 33.48
C ALA A 98 7.36 6.75 32.39
N SER A 99 6.08 7.07 32.25
CA SER A 99 5.27 6.60 31.13
C SER A 99 5.65 7.35 29.85
N TYR A 100 5.52 6.69 28.70
CA TYR A 100 5.73 7.27 27.38
C TYR A 100 4.63 6.88 26.41
N ASP A 101 4.51 7.65 25.33
CA ASP A 101 3.53 7.37 24.28
C ASP A 101 4.06 6.29 23.33
N ARG A 102 3.20 5.32 23.04
CA ARG A 102 3.51 4.19 22.16
C ARG A 102 2.41 3.92 21.16
N TRP A 103 2.79 3.61 19.93
CA TRP A 103 1.87 3.10 18.93
C TRP A 103 1.48 1.65 19.24
N THR A 104 0.18 1.39 19.31
CA THR A 104 -0.39 0.06 19.56
C THR A 104 -1.50 -0.20 18.54
N MET A 105 -1.83 -1.47 18.31
CA MET A 105 -3.02 -1.81 17.53
C MET A 105 -4.29 -1.30 18.24
N LYS A 106 -5.22 -0.75 17.47
CA LYS A 106 -6.50 -0.21 17.97
C LYS A 106 -7.50 -1.33 18.20
N MET A 107 -7.20 -2.23 19.12
CA MET A 107 -8.02 -3.38 19.47
C MET A 107 -7.77 -3.82 20.90
N TYR A 108 -8.51 -4.81 21.37
CA TYR A 108 -8.33 -5.35 22.72
C TYR A 108 -6.93 -5.90 22.90
N LYS A 109 -6.29 -5.56 24.03
CA LYS A 109 -4.86 -5.85 24.26
C LYS A 109 -4.49 -7.31 24.12
N LYS A 110 -5.37 -8.23 24.56
CA LYS A 110 -5.11 -9.69 24.48
C LYS A 110 -5.27 -10.22 23.06
N ASP A 111 -6.25 -9.70 22.31
CA ASP A 111 -6.46 -10.07 20.90
C ASP A 111 -5.30 -9.55 20.04
N ALA A 112 -4.84 -8.32 20.31
CA ALA A 112 -3.64 -7.77 19.68
C ALA A 112 -2.37 -8.59 19.97
N ALA A 113 -2.21 -9.07 21.22
CA ALA A 113 -1.09 -9.93 21.59
C ALA A 113 -1.14 -11.26 20.82
N LEU A 114 -2.30 -11.90 20.78
CA LEU A 114 -2.51 -13.17 20.08
C LEU A 114 -2.23 -13.03 18.57
N LEU A 115 -2.71 -11.96 17.94
CA LEU A 115 -2.44 -11.68 16.53
C LEU A 115 -0.94 -11.45 16.26
N LYS A 116 -0.24 -10.71 17.14
CA LYS A 116 1.21 -10.50 17.03
C LYS A 116 2.01 -11.79 17.18
N GLU A 117 1.58 -12.68 18.05
CA GLU A 117 2.22 -13.99 18.25
C GLU A 117 2.02 -14.87 17.01
N TRP A 118 0.82 -14.89 16.46
CA TRP A 118 0.45 -15.67 15.29
C TRP A 118 1.20 -15.24 14.01
N ALA A 119 1.31 -13.95 13.74
CA ALA A 119 1.92 -13.44 12.53
C ALA A 119 3.42 -13.75 12.43
N ASP A 120 3.92 -14.09 11.24
CA ASP A 120 5.36 -14.29 10.97
C ASP A 120 6.12 -12.98 10.91
N ALA A 121 5.53 -11.95 10.35
CA ALA A 121 6.05 -10.60 10.34
C ALA A 121 5.00 -9.61 10.83
N LEU A 122 5.42 -8.63 11.63
CA LEU A 122 4.64 -7.47 12.04
C LEU A 122 5.36 -6.23 11.57
N LEU A 123 4.75 -5.51 10.65
CA LEU A 123 5.32 -4.34 10.01
C LEU A 123 4.52 -3.10 10.42
N PHE A 124 5.19 -2.14 11.03
CA PHE A 124 4.57 -0.88 11.41
C PHE A 124 4.72 0.13 10.27
N VAL A 125 3.60 0.60 9.73
CA VAL A 125 3.58 1.56 8.63
C VAL A 125 3.19 2.93 9.16
N ASN A 126 4.07 3.91 8.97
CA ASN A 126 3.80 5.28 9.40
C ASN A 126 4.53 6.29 8.50
N TYR A 127 4.24 7.56 8.68
CA TYR A 127 4.97 8.64 8.05
C TYR A 127 6.24 8.96 8.85
N LYS A 128 7.40 8.96 8.18
CA LYS A 128 8.63 9.46 8.75
C LYS A 128 8.67 10.98 8.57
N THR A 129 8.37 11.71 9.63
CA THR A 129 8.40 13.18 9.63
C THR A 129 9.76 13.64 10.09
N VAL A 130 10.44 14.46 9.29
CA VAL A 130 11.65 15.17 9.72
C VAL A 130 11.21 16.51 10.32
N VAL A 131 11.54 16.72 11.59
CA VAL A 131 11.31 18.01 12.26
C VAL A 131 12.61 18.79 12.23
N GLU A 132 12.66 19.84 11.42
CA GLU A 132 13.76 20.78 11.42
C GLU A 132 13.47 21.92 12.41
N MET A 133 14.46 22.24 13.26
CA MET A 133 14.38 23.42 14.12
C MET A 133 14.75 24.64 13.29
N VAL A 134 13.77 25.51 13.04
CA VAL A 134 13.96 26.76 12.30
C VAL A 134 13.98 27.92 13.29
N GLY A 135 15.10 28.67 13.30
CA GLY A 135 15.34 29.78 14.22
C GLY A 135 16.47 29.49 15.20
N GLU A 136 17.00 30.54 15.81
CA GLU A 136 18.09 30.46 16.82
C GLU A 136 17.56 30.67 18.24
N GLY A 137 18.13 29.94 19.19
CA GLY A 137 17.89 30.12 20.64
C GLY A 137 16.47 29.75 21.08
N PHE A 138 15.91 30.46 22.04
CA PHE A 138 14.60 30.21 22.67
C PHE A 138 13.39 30.39 21.74
N MET A 139 13.61 30.94 20.55
CA MET A 139 12.57 31.16 19.52
C MET A 139 12.56 30.10 18.44
N ALA A 140 13.39 29.08 18.54
CA ALA A 140 13.43 27.99 17.57
C ALA A 140 12.11 27.21 17.57
N LYS A 141 11.44 27.15 16.41
CA LYS A 141 10.20 26.40 16.23
C LYS A 141 10.48 25.17 15.36
N GLY A 142 10.02 24.01 15.80
CA GLY A 142 10.04 22.80 15.00
C GLY A 142 9.12 22.97 13.79
N LYS A 143 9.66 22.89 12.58
CA LYS A 143 8.91 22.84 11.33
C LYS A 143 8.98 21.41 10.78
N ALA A 144 7.84 20.75 10.69
CA ALA A 144 7.78 19.44 10.06
C ALA A 144 7.97 19.61 8.54
N ARG A 145 8.98 18.94 7.99
CA ARG A 145 9.23 18.86 6.56
C ARG A 145 9.05 17.43 6.09
N GLY A 146 8.26 17.26 5.02
CA GLY A 146 8.08 16.02 4.29
C GLY A 146 7.61 14.84 5.14
N ALA A 147 6.65 14.11 4.67
CA ALA A 147 6.22 12.87 5.30
C ALA A 147 6.35 11.76 4.27
N LYS A 148 7.42 10.97 4.34
CA LYS A 148 7.58 9.78 3.50
C LYS A 148 6.94 8.59 4.22
N ARG A 149 6.08 7.84 3.53
CA ARG A 149 5.55 6.58 4.07
C ARG A 149 6.68 5.58 4.18
N THR A 150 6.88 5.05 5.39
CA THR A 150 7.96 4.14 5.73
C THR A 150 7.39 2.93 6.45
N VAL A 151 7.91 1.77 6.15
CA VAL A 151 7.64 0.52 6.87
C VAL A 151 8.76 0.30 7.88
N PHE A 152 8.43 0.29 9.15
CA PHE A 152 9.35 -0.01 10.24
C PHE A 152 9.28 -1.50 10.55
N CYS A 153 10.40 -2.19 10.38
CA CYS A 153 10.47 -3.65 10.48
C CYS A 153 11.05 -4.12 11.82
N THR A 154 11.74 -3.24 12.54
CA THR A 154 12.38 -3.56 13.83
C THR A 154 11.60 -2.94 14.98
N HIS A 155 11.43 -3.71 16.05
CA HIS A 155 10.80 -3.28 17.30
C HIS A 155 11.53 -2.10 17.91
N GLN A 156 10.76 -1.10 18.39
CA GLN A 156 11.24 0.07 19.11
C GLN A 156 10.39 0.28 20.37
N ALA A 157 10.89 1.09 21.30
CA ALA A 157 10.11 1.44 22.50
C ALA A 157 8.75 2.06 22.12
N THR A 158 8.69 2.82 21.04
CA THR A 158 7.52 3.57 20.58
C THR A 158 6.58 2.80 19.65
N TRP A 159 6.94 1.62 19.16
CA TRP A 159 6.07 0.72 18.38
C TRP A 159 6.50 -0.74 18.44
N ASP A 160 5.56 -1.65 18.16
CA ASP A 160 5.84 -3.06 17.96
C ASP A 160 6.17 -3.35 16.50
N ALA A 161 7.16 -4.22 16.28
CA ALA A 161 7.42 -4.87 15.01
C ALA A 161 8.01 -6.27 15.25
N LYS A 162 7.88 -7.15 14.26
CA LYS A 162 8.42 -8.51 14.28
C LYS A 162 8.99 -8.83 12.90
N ASN A 163 10.27 -9.13 12.86
CA ASN A 163 11.00 -9.28 11.61
C ASN A 163 11.76 -10.62 11.62
N ARG A 164 11.08 -11.68 11.22
CA ARG A 164 11.71 -13.01 11.04
C ARG A 164 12.42 -13.18 9.69
N TRP A 165 12.22 -12.22 8.79
CA TRP A 165 12.74 -12.28 7.43
C TRP A 165 14.09 -11.59 7.26
N GLY A 166 14.59 -10.90 8.27
CA GLY A 166 15.87 -10.17 8.20
C GLY A 166 15.79 -8.91 7.32
N LEU A 167 14.63 -8.29 7.23
CA LEU A 167 14.48 -7.00 6.57
C LEU A 167 15.33 -5.92 7.28
N PRO A 168 15.78 -4.88 6.58
CA PRO A 168 16.36 -3.70 7.20
C PRO A 168 15.40 -3.10 8.24
N ASP A 169 15.94 -2.29 9.17
CA ASP A 169 15.14 -1.67 10.24
C ASP A 169 13.95 -0.88 9.71
N GLU A 170 14.13 -0.22 8.56
CA GLU A 170 13.09 0.50 7.85
C GLU A 170 13.26 0.36 6.33
N VAL A 171 12.14 0.28 5.62
CA VAL A 171 12.11 0.22 4.16
C VAL A 171 11.02 1.16 3.62
N PRO A 172 11.15 1.68 2.39
CA PRO A 172 10.08 2.44 1.75
C PRO A 172 8.80 1.59 1.68
N LEU A 173 7.63 2.25 1.74
CA LEU A 173 6.36 1.56 1.51
C LEU A 173 6.27 1.15 0.05
N GLY A 174 6.40 -0.14 -0.21
CA GLY A 174 6.34 -0.77 -1.52
C GLY A 174 6.40 -2.29 -1.38
N TYR A 175 5.87 -2.99 -2.37
CA TYR A 175 5.89 -4.46 -2.39
C TYR A 175 7.32 -5.01 -2.61
N GLU A 176 8.14 -4.29 -3.34
CA GLU A 176 9.49 -4.69 -3.76
C GLU A 176 10.37 -5.07 -2.56
N ALA A 177 10.22 -4.35 -1.45
CA ALA A 177 11.00 -4.59 -0.24
C ALA A 177 10.66 -5.93 0.43
N ILE A 178 9.41 -6.39 0.33
CA ILE A 178 8.92 -7.61 0.97
C ILE A 178 8.80 -8.79 -0.01
N ALA A 179 8.72 -8.51 -1.31
CA ALA A 179 8.53 -9.51 -2.36
C ALA A 179 9.46 -10.73 -2.26
N PRO A 180 10.77 -10.57 -1.95
CA PRO A 180 11.69 -11.72 -1.83
C PRO A 180 11.33 -12.69 -0.70
N HIS A 181 10.53 -12.24 0.27
CA HIS A 181 10.15 -12.99 1.46
C HIS A 181 8.72 -13.55 1.40
N VAL A 182 7.94 -13.09 0.41
CA VAL A 182 6.59 -13.62 0.17
C VAL A 182 6.73 -14.90 -0.64
N PRO A 183 6.27 -16.05 -0.14
CA PRO A 183 6.32 -17.30 -0.90
C PRO A 183 5.65 -17.13 -2.26
N CYS A 184 6.40 -17.39 -3.33
CA CYS A 184 5.81 -17.54 -4.66
C CYS A 184 5.04 -18.86 -4.64
N LEU A 185 3.73 -18.76 -4.50
CA LEU A 185 2.85 -19.90 -4.70
C LEU A 185 2.90 -20.21 -6.20
N GLY A 186 3.40 -21.38 -6.56
CA GLY A 186 3.36 -21.85 -7.94
C GLY A 186 1.93 -21.82 -8.49
N PRO A 187 1.74 -21.91 -9.81
CA PRO A 187 0.40 -21.92 -10.40
C PRO A 187 -0.42 -23.02 -9.71
N ASP A 188 -1.55 -22.63 -9.13
CA ASP A 188 -2.49 -23.60 -8.55
C ASP A 188 -2.99 -24.52 -9.68
N PRO A 189 -2.71 -25.82 -9.63
CA PRO A 189 -3.17 -26.74 -10.67
C PRO A 189 -4.71 -26.77 -10.82
N ARG A 190 -5.44 -26.18 -9.89
CA ARG A 190 -6.91 -26.06 -9.92
C ARG A 190 -7.37 -24.74 -10.55
N VAL A 191 -6.50 -23.72 -10.64
CA VAL A 191 -6.80 -22.51 -11.39
C VAL A 191 -6.37 -22.81 -12.83
N PRO A 192 -7.32 -22.88 -13.81
CA PRO A 192 -6.94 -23.00 -15.21
C PRO A 192 -5.96 -21.86 -15.52
N GLU A 193 -4.80 -22.20 -16.10
CA GLU A 193 -3.94 -21.15 -16.67
C GLU A 193 -4.85 -20.16 -17.40
N PRO A 194 -4.64 -18.84 -17.22
CA PRO A 194 -5.39 -17.86 -17.99
C PRO A 194 -5.17 -18.26 -19.46
N GLN A 195 -6.16 -18.92 -20.03
CA GLN A 195 -6.14 -19.21 -21.46
C GLN A 195 -5.94 -17.84 -22.10
N ALA A 196 -4.77 -17.67 -22.73
CA ALA A 196 -4.52 -16.50 -23.53
C ALA A 196 -5.79 -16.32 -24.38
N ARG A 197 -6.57 -15.27 -24.08
CA ARG A 197 -7.78 -14.98 -24.85
C ARG A 197 -7.33 -15.04 -26.28
N PRO A 198 -7.95 -15.89 -27.15
CA PRO A 198 -7.61 -15.86 -28.54
C PRO A 198 -7.66 -14.40 -28.96
N MET A 199 -6.54 -13.85 -29.35
CA MET A 199 -6.55 -12.52 -29.96
C MET A 199 -7.61 -12.59 -31.06
N PRO A 200 -8.61 -11.68 -31.04
CA PRO A 200 -9.55 -11.63 -32.16
C PRO A 200 -8.69 -11.61 -33.43
N PRO A 201 -9.05 -12.38 -34.46
CA PRO A 201 -8.26 -12.39 -35.67
C PRO A 201 -8.03 -10.96 -36.10
N GLN A 202 -6.77 -10.57 -36.21
CA GLN A 202 -6.39 -9.26 -36.72
C GLN A 202 -7.02 -9.16 -38.09
N GLN A 203 -8.10 -8.38 -38.21
CA GLN A 203 -8.62 -7.97 -39.50
C GLN A 203 -7.47 -7.23 -40.18
N PRO A 204 -7.11 -7.57 -41.43
CA PRO A 204 -6.13 -6.80 -42.17
C PRO A 204 -6.58 -5.34 -42.14
N ALA A 205 -5.67 -4.48 -41.72
CA ALA A 205 -5.89 -3.03 -41.65
C ALA A 205 -6.49 -2.56 -42.98
N PRO A 206 -7.56 -1.76 -42.96
CA PRO A 206 -8.04 -1.12 -44.17
C PRO A 206 -6.91 -0.28 -44.76
N GLN A 207 -6.53 -0.53 -45.98
CA GLN A 207 -5.63 0.33 -46.74
C GLN A 207 -6.31 1.70 -46.85
N ALA A 208 -5.81 2.69 -46.12
CA ALA A 208 -6.22 4.07 -46.26
C ALA A 208 -5.69 4.59 -47.59
N GLN A 209 -6.60 4.77 -48.53
CA GLN A 209 -6.39 5.70 -49.65
C GLN A 209 -6.99 7.05 -49.24
N GLY A 210 -6.22 8.09 -49.43
CA GLY A 210 -6.76 9.47 -49.65
C GLY A 210 -6.31 10.50 -48.64
N ASP A 211 -5.32 11.25 -49.05
CA ASP A 211 -5.10 12.69 -48.89
C ASP A 211 -5.61 13.42 -47.62
N ALA A 212 -4.65 13.82 -46.77
CA ALA A 212 -4.75 15.04 -45.98
C ALA A 212 -3.35 15.63 -45.76
N PRO A 213 -3.22 16.96 -45.77
CA PRO A 213 -1.94 17.66 -45.80
C PRO A 213 -1.35 17.84 -44.40
N GLY A 214 -0.02 17.75 -44.31
CA GLY A 214 0.74 18.27 -43.16
C GLY A 214 1.22 17.22 -42.16
N THR A 215 2.00 16.24 -42.61
CA THR A 215 2.76 15.37 -41.69
C THR A 215 4.01 16.10 -41.25
N ILE A 216 4.02 16.63 -40.03
CA ILE A 216 5.25 16.98 -39.32
C ILE A 216 5.84 15.68 -38.81
N ALA A 217 7.07 15.38 -39.22
CA ALA A 217 7.77 14.14 -38.91
C ALA A 217 7.83 13.91 -37.39
N ALA A 218 7.23 12.81 -36.93
CA ALA A 218 7.49 12.30 -35.61
C ALA A 218 8.98 12.02 -35.48
N LYS A 219 9.62 12.47 -34.39
CA LYS A 219 11.01 12.12 -34.08
C LYS A 219 11.12 10.62 -34.11
N GLU A 220 12.10 10.10 -34.85
CA GLU A 220 12.33 8.66 -35.02
C GLU A 220 12.31 7.95 -33.64
N GLY A 221 11.33 7.08 -33.41
CA GLY A 221 11.25 6.21 -32.25
C GLY A 221 10.12 6.50 -31.23
N LEU A 222 9.36 7.59 -31.35
CA LEU A 222 8.25 7.85 -30.43
C LEU A 222 6.89 7.51 -31.06
N PRO A 223 5.94 6.97 -30.28
CA PRO A 223 4.57 6.72 -30.73
C PRO A 223 3.88 8.01 -31.23
N ALA A 224 3.01 7.88 -32.21
CA ALA A 224 2.32 9.02 -32.85
C ALA A 224 1.54 9.92 -31.87
N PHE A 225 1.06 9.38 -30.74
CA PHE A 225 0.34 10.15 -29.73
C PHE A 225 1.22 11.14 -28.95
N TRP A 226 2.55 11.07 -29.07
CA TRP A 226 3.48 12.05 -28.52
C TRP A 226 3.61 13.32 -29.38
N ALA A 227 3.12 13.31 -30.61
CA ALA A 227 3.31 14.40 -31.55
C ALA A 227 2.94 15.79 -30.97
N PRO A 228 1.78 16.00 -30.30
CA PRO A 228 1.44 17.29 -29.71
C PRO A 228 2.41 17.74 -28.60
N ALA A 229 2.92 16.79 -27.82
CA ALA A 229 3.90 17.09 -26.78
C ALA A 229 5.28 17.39 -27.40
N CYS A 230 5.67 16.71 -28.48
CA CYS A 230 6.91 16.97 -29.19
C CYS A 230 6.98 18.40 -29.77
N GLU A 231 5.87 18.91 -30.32
CA GLU A 231 5.78 20.30 -30.80
C GLU A 231 6.03 21.31 -29.67
N LEU A 232 5.46 21.07 -28.51
CA LEU A 232 5.65 21.90 -27.33
C LEU A 232 7.08 21.81 -26.78
N MET A 233 7.66 20.61 -26.76
CA MET A 233 9.05 20.38 -26.36
C MET A 233 10.04 21.11 -27.27
N GLU A 234 9.85 21.08 -28.59
CA GLU A 234 10.70 21.76 -29.54
C GLU A 234 10.56 23.28 -29.43
N ARG A 235 9.35 23.80 -29.30
CA ARG A 235 9.09 25.22 -29.13
C ARG A 235 9.78 25.81 -27.91
N ASP A 236 9.75 25.11 -26.79
CA ASP A 236 10.19 25.63 -25.50
C ASP A 236 11.56 25.06 -25.06
N GLY A 237 12.23 24.24 -25.89
CA GLY A 237 13.56 23.71 -25.63
C GLY A 237 13.58 22.76 -24.44
N VAL A 238 12.52 21.96 -24.26
CA VAL A 238 12.41 20.91 -23.22
C VAL A 238 12.70 19.55 -23.85
N SER A 239 13.58 18.77 -23.25
CA SER A 239 13.94 17.45 -23.76
C SER A 239 12.92 16.39 -23.33
N LEU A 240 12.84 15.28 -24.07
CA LEU A 240 12.01 14.12 -23.71
C LEU A 240 12.36 13.60 -22.30
N ALA A 241 13.64 13.52 -21.99
CA ALA A 241 14.10 13.04 -20.67
C ALA A 241 13.58 13.91 -19.52
N GLU A 242 13.46 15.22 -19.71
CA GLU A 242 12.92 16.12 -18.70
C GLU A 242 11.41 15.97 -18.53
N VAL A 243 10.66 15.70 -19.62
CA VAL A 243 9.22 15.41 -19.52
C VAL A 243 8.97 14.08 -18.85
N LEU A 244 9.77 13.05 -19.15
CA LEU A 244 9.68 11.75 -18.48
C LEU A 244 10.04 11.89 -17.00
N ASN A 245 11.09 12.63 -16.66
CA ASN A 245 11.48 12.90 -15.29
C ASN A 245 10.38 13.66 -14.52
N PHE A 246 9.74 14.64 -15.14
CA PHE A 246 8.57 15.30 -14.56
C PHE A 246 7.46 14.27 -14.20
N ALA A 247 7.12 13.36 -15.10
CA ALA A 247 6.10 12.34 -14.86
C ALA A 247 6.48 11.38 -13.72
N VAL A 248 7.76 11.04 -13.60
CA VAL A 248 8.31 10.20 -12.51
C VAL A 248 8.25 10.95 -11.17
N LEU A 249 8.65 12.22 -11.13
CA LEU A 249 8.64 13.03 -9.90
C LEU A 249 7.22 13.35 -9.41
N GLN A 250 6.23 13.36 -10.31
CA GLN A 250 4.82 13.43 -9.92
C GLN A 250 4.27 12.09 -9.39
N GLY A 251 5.08 11.02 -9.42
CA GLY A 251 4.68 9.69 -8.97
C GLY A 251 3.74 8.95 -9.91
N HIS A 252 3.63 9.39 -11.16
CA HIS A 252 2.73 8.78 -12.14
C HIS A 252 3.34 7.54 -12.80
N PHE A 253 4.68 7.49 -12.94
CA PHE A 253 5.42 6.41 -13.58
C PHE A 253 6.73 6.12 -12.86
N THR A 254 7.35 4.97 -13.17
CA THR A 254 8.68 4.63 -12.67
C THR A 254 9.78 5.15 -13.60
N PRO A 255 11.03 5.34 -13.12
CA PRO A 255 12.14 5.82 -13.93
C PRO A 255 12.42 4.97 -15.18
N ASP A 256 12.11 3.68 -15.13
CA ASP A 256 12.37 2.71 -16.20
C ASP A 256 11.19 2.55 -17.17
N THR A 257 10.14 3.38 -17.05
CA THR A 257 8.96 3.31 -17.93
C THR A 257 9.31 3.87 -19.31
N PRO A 258 9.30 3.05 -20.37
CA PRO A 258 9.63 3.52 -21.72
C PRO A 258 8.51 4.41 -22.27
N PRO A 259 8.81 5.37 -23.15
CA PRO A 259 7.82 6.32 -23.70
C PRO A 259 6.61 5.68 -24.37
N GLU A 260 6.79 4.47 -24.92
CA GLU A 260 5.72 3.71 -25.58
C GLU A 260 4.68 3.16 -24.60
N ALA A 261 5.05 3.01 -23.33
CA ALA A 261 4.17 2.50 -22.28
C ALA A 261 3.29 3.59 -21.65
N TYR A 262 3.48 4.84 -22.03
CA TYR A 262 2.62 5.94 -21.54
C TYR A 262 1.26 5.89 -22.22
N PRO A 263 0.14 5.99 -21.46
CA PRO A 263 -1.19 6.05 -22.06
C PRO A 263 -1.35 7.31 -22.94
N PRO A 264 -1.96 7.20 -24.15
CA PRO A 264 -2.25 8.37 -24.99
C PRO A 264 -3.02 9.46 -24.25
N ASP A 265 -3.98 9.09 -23.41
CA ASP A 265 -4.79 10.01 -22.61
C ASP A 265 -3.95 10.77 -21.57
N TYR A 266 -2.86 10.21 -21.11
CA TYR A 266 -1.93 10.91 -20.20
C TYR A 266 -1.21 12.05 -20.91
N ILE A 267 -0.77 11.81 -22.13
CA ILE A 267 -0.09 12.84 -22.94
C ILE A 267 -1.07 13.93 -23.36
N ALA A 268 -2.22 13.54 -23.96
CA ALA A 268 -3.20 14.48 -24.48
C ALA A 268 -4.03 15.17 -23.37
N GLY A 269 -4.30 14.48 -22.25
CA GLY A 269 -5.15 14.99 -21.18
C GLY A 269 -4.42 15.66 -20.01
N LEU A 270 -3.10 15.42 -19.86
CA LEU A 270 -2.33 15.98 -18.74
C LEU A 270 -1.12 16.77 -19.22
N ILE A 271 -0.20 16.15 -19.96
CA ILE A 271 1.06 16.82 -20.36
C ILE A 271 0.79 18.03 -21.25
N VAL A 272 0.01 17.85 -22.31
CA VAL A 272 -0.26 18.93 -23.28
C VAL A 272 -1.08 20.09 -22.65
N PRO A 273 -2.21 19.85 -21.96
CA PRO A 273 -2.98 20.92 -21.34
C PRO A 273 -2.28 21.64 -20.19
N GLN A 274 -1.39 20.94 -19.48
CA GLN A 274 -0.65 21.50 -18.34
C GLN A 274 0.79 21.88 -18.69
N TRP A 275 1.09 22.14 -19.97
CA TRP A 275 2.44 22.38 -20.45
C TRP A 275 3.18 23.50 -19.73
N GLU A 276 2.49 24.58 -19.37
CA GLU A 276 3.09 25.68 -18.60
C GLU A 276 3.58 25.21 -17.21
N THR A 277 2.85 24.31 -16.57
CA THR A 277 3.27 23.69 -15.30
C THR A 277 4.48 22.77 -15.50
N VAL A 278 4.48 21.99 -16.57
CA VAL A 278 5.62 21.13 -16.94
C VAL A 278 6.88 21.96 -17.12
N LYS A 279 6.80 23.06 -17.89
CA LYS A 279 7.93 23.99 -18.11
C LYS A 279 8.44 24.60 -16.81
N ALA A 280 7.53 25.09 -15.96
CA ALA A 280 7.90 25.71 -14.70
C ALA A 280 8.68 24.71 -13.82
N LYS A 281 8.22 23.47 -13.75
CA LYS A 281 8.90 22.42 -12.99
C LYS A 281 10.24 22.01 -13.61
N VAL A 282 10.33 21.90 -14.92
CA VAL A 282 11.60 21.65 -15.62
C VAL A 282 12.61 22.79 -15.37
N ALA A 283 12.17 24.04 -15.37
CA ALA A 283 13.03 25.18 -15.07
C ALA A 283 13.53 25.14 -13.60
N GLU A 284 12.67 24.78 -12.66
CA GLU A 284 13.02 24.57 -11.24
C GLU A 284 14.08 23.46 -11.09
N TYR A 285 13.95 22.34 -11.80
CA TYR A 285 14.95 21.26 -11.80
C TYR A 285 16.29 21.68 -12.43
N ARG A 286 16.26 22.50 -13.47
CA ARG A 286 17.49 23.03 -14.09
C ARG A 286 18.24 24.00 -13.18
N SER A 287 17.53 24.75 -12.32
CA SER A 287 18.12 25.70 -11.38
C SER A 287 18.78 25.03 -10.15
N GLY A 288 18.52 23.73 -9.92
CA GLY A 288 19.11 22.99 -8.82
C GLY A 288 18.52 23.29 -7.44
N GLU A 289 17.38 23.99 -7.38
CA GLU A 289 16.75 24.38 -6.10
C GLU A 289 15.91 23.29 -5.44
N ASP A 290 15.63 22.18 -6.14
CA ASP A 290 14.97 21.02 -5.51
C ASP A 290 15.41 19.70 -6.19
N VAL A 291 16.47 19.10 -5.69
CA VAL A 291 16.75 17.67 -5.89
C VAL A 291 16.47 16.99 -4.57
N PRO A 292 15.33 16.34 -4.39
CA PRO A 292 15.19 15.35 -3.31
C PRO A 292 15.95 14.09 -3.74
N PHE A 293 17.03 13.81 -3.05
CA PHE A 293 17.67 12.50 -3.04
C PHE A 293 16.85 11.51 -2.23
#